data_3ff2aaf130b8dd1dfbc3eae8ccbf93c3
#
_entry.id   3ff2aaf130b8dd1dfbc3eae8ccbf93c3
#
_cell.length_a   1.000
_cell.length_b   1.000
_cell.length_c   1.000
_cell.angle_alpha   90.00
_cell.angle_beta   90.00
_cell.angle_gamma   90.00
#
_symmetry.space_group_name_H-M   'P 1'
#
loop_
_entity.id
_entity.type
_entity.pdbx_description
1 polymer ?
#
loop_
_entity_poly.entity_id
_entity_poly.type
_entity_poly.pdbx_seq_one_letter_code
_entity_poly.pdbx_strand_id
1 'polypeptide(L)'
;IRSGKLILGKNYVETRRKQKMKNDNIYGPGNITKALGIDIEQDGENLLDGSIALSTRIHPVDRAIAKQRKNSKPRDKHLWRFTLVL
;
A
#
# COMPACT_ATOMS: atom_id res chain seq x y z
N ILE A 1 3.34 2.95 2.94
CA ILE A 1 2.91 2.27 1.69
C ILE A 1 1.95 3.20 0.96
N ARG A 2 2.18 3.45 -0.29
CA ARG A 2 1.37 4.38 -1.08
C ARG A 2 0.54 3.72 -2.18
N SER A 3 0.85 2.49 -2.53
CA SER A 3 0.06 1.73 -3.50
C SER A 3 0.23 0.24 -3.28
N GLY A 4 -0.67 -0.53 -3.81
CA GLY A 4 -0.62 -1.97 -3.72
C GLY A 4 -1.50 -2.63 -4.78
N LYS A 5 -1.29 -3.92 -4.94
CA LYS A 5 -2.12 -4.75 -5.81
C LYS A 5 -2.91 -5.73 -4.95
N LEU A 6 -4.22 -5.72 -5.12
CA LEU A 6 -5.10 -6.64 -4.40
C LEU A 6 -5.00 -8.03 -5.00
N ILE A 7 -4.85 -9.05 -4.14
CA ILE A 7 -4.77 -10.46 -4.55
C ILE A 7 -6.04 -11.20 -4.13
N LEU A 8 -6.53 -10.95 -2.92
CA LEU A 8 -7.72 -11.59 -2.38
C LEU A 8 -8.62 -10.57 -1.70
N GLY A 9 -9.90 -10.88 -1.58
CA GLY A 9 -10.83 -10.10 -0.78
C GLY A 9 -11.44 -8.91 -1.50
N LYS A 10 -11.58 -8.95 -2.81
CA LYS A 10 -12.12 -7.84 -3.62
C LYS A 10 -13.48 -7.35 -3.10
N ASN A 11 -14.38 -8.26 -2.75
CA ASN A 11 -15.71 -7.90 -2.25
C ASN A 11 -15.64 -7.08 -0.95
N TYR A 12 -14.76 -7.47 -0.04
CA TYR A 12 -14.56 -6.75 1.21
C TYR A 12 -13.99 -5.36 0.97
N VAL A 13 -13.02 -5.25 0.06
CA VAL A 13 -12.41 -3.97 -0.29
C VAL A 13 -13.43 -3.03 -0.93
N GLU A 14 -14.21 -3.53 -1.88
CA GLU A 14 -15.25 -2.72 -2.53
C GLU A 14 -16.30 -2.24 -1.52
N THR A 15 -16.68 -3.07 -0.57
CA THR A 15 -17.62 -2.70 0.49
C THR A 15 -17.03 -1.60 1.38
N ARG A 16 -15.79 -1.74 1.82
CA ARG A 16 -15.12 -0.75 2.67
C ARG A 16 -14.91 0.58 1.96
N ARG A 17 -14.56 0.55 0.68
CA ARG A 17 -14.34 1.75 -0.13
C ARG A 17 -15.62 2.33 -0.69
N LYS A 18 -16.73 1.60 -0.60
CA LYS A 18 -18.06 1.98 -1.14
C LYS A 18 -18.00 2.28 -2.62
N GLN A 19 -17.17 1.55 -3.37
CA GLN A 19 -17.06 1.69 -4.81
C GLN A 19 -16.55 0.40 -5.44
N LYS A 20 -16.93 0.17 -6.69
CA LYS A 20 -16.42 -0.94 -7.49
C LYS A 20 -14.98 -0.68 -7.92
N MET A 21 -14.17 -1.74 -7.98
CA MET A 21 -12.81 -1.66 -8.48
C MET A 21 -12.78 -1.97 -9.97
N LYS A 22 -12.09 -1.11 -10.74
CA LYS A 22 -11.90 -1.34 -12.18
C LYS A 22 -10.79 -2.36 -12.45
N ASN A 23 -9.82 -2.43 -11.56
CA ASN A 23 -8.70 -3.37 -11.62
C ASN A 23 -8.24 -3.69 -10.20
N ASP A 24 -7.17 -4.45 -10.06
CA ASP A 24 -6.69 -4.88 -8.76
C ASP A 24 -5.74 -3.89 -8.08
N ASN A 25 -5.48 -2.74 -8.70
CA ASN A 25 -4.55 -1.76 -8.15
C ASN A 25 -5.25 -0.78 -7.23
N ILE A 26 -4.60 -0.45 -6.12
CA ILE A 26 -5.07 0.54 -5.16
C ILE A 26 -3.97 1.59 -5.02
N TYR A 27 -4.31 2.85 -5.28
CA TYR A 27 -3.38 3.95 -5.25
C TYR A 27 -3.72 4.92 -4.12
N GLY A 28 -2.69 5.38 -3.44
CA GLY A 28 -2.78 6.34 -2.35
C GLY A 28 -2.86 5.68 -0.98
N PRO A 29 -2.18 6.26 0.02
CA PRO A 29 -2.11 5.65 1.36
C PRO A 29 -3.47 5.61 2.06
N GLY A 30 -4.31 6.62 1.86
CA GLY A 30 -5.67 6.62 2.42
C GLY A 30 -6.54 5.52 1.83
N ASN A 31 -6.44 5.27 0.54
CA ASN A 31 -7.20 4.21 -0.12
C ASN A 31 -6.73 2.82 0.32
N ILE A 32 -5.43 2.64 0.54
CA ILE A 32 -4.88 1.37 1.03
C ILE A 32 -5.38 1.08 2.45
N THR A 33 -5.30 2.05 3.35
CA THR A 33 -5.76 1.86 4.73
C THR A 33 -7.25 1.56 4.77
N LYS A 34 -8.04 2.24 3.97
CA LYS A 34 -9.48 2.00 3.89
C LYS A 34 -9.78 0.61 3.33
N ALA A 35 -9.07 0.19 2.30
CA ALA A 35 -9.23 -1.14 1.71
C ALA A 35 -8.91 -2.26 2.70
N LEU A 36 -7.87 -2.08 3.52
CA LEU A 36 -7.44 -3.07 4.51
C LEU A 36 -8.21 -2.96 5.83
N GLY A 37 -9.05 -1.95 6.01
CA GLY A 37 -9.75 -1.73 7.25
C GLY A 37 -8.81 -1.31 8.38
N ILE A 38 -7.73 -0.61 8.05
CA ILE A 38 -6.74 -0.12 9.03
C ILE A 38 -7.17 1.25 9.52
N ASP A 39 -7.14 1.45 10.82
CA ASP A 39 -7.29 2.75 11.45
C ASP A 39 -6.38 2.86 12.68
N ILE A 40 -6.66 3.81 13.57
CA ILE A 40 -5.79 4.05 14.72
C ILE A 40 -5.71 2.85 15.68
N GLU A 41 -6.69 1.96 15.67
CA GLU A 41 -6.69 0.77 16.53
C GLU A 41 -5.53 -0.17 16.21
N GLN A 42 -5.04 -0.16 14.99
CA GLN A 42 -3.92 -1.00 14.56
C GLN A 42 -2.55 -0.39 14.87
N ASP A 43 -2.51 0.84 15.43
CA ASP A 43 -1.23 1.47 15.77
C ASP A 43 -0.48 0.64 16.81
N GLY A 44 0.78 0.36 16.53
CA GLY A 44 1.61 -0.46 17.41
C GLY A 44 1.45 -1.97 17.28
N GLU A 45 0.60 -2.46 16.37
CA GLU A 45 0.46 -3.91 16.17
C GLU A 45 1.77 -4.54 15.68
N ASN A 46 2.02 -5.78 16.15
CA ASN A 46 3.11 -6.58 15.65
C ASN A 46 2.73 -7.21 14.30
N LEU A 47 3.51 -6.92 13.27
CA LEU A 47 3.24 -7.42 11.92
C LEU A 47 3.55 -8.91 11.72
N LEU A 48 4.08 -9.57 12.75
CA LEU A 48 4.35 -11.00 12.69
C LEU A 48 3.17 -11.84 13.20
N ASP A 49 2.41 -11.31 14.16
CA ASP A 49 1.34 -12.06 14.82
C ASP A 49 0.07 -11.25 15.11
N GLY A 50 -0.02 -10.01 14.63
CA GLY A 50 -1.20 -9.17 14.81
C GLY A 50 -2.31 -9.46 13.80
N SER A 51 -3.35 -8.62 13.80
CA SER A 51 -4.45 -8.71 12.84
C SER A 51 -4.02 -8.35 11.41
N ILE A 52 -2.88 -7.66 11.28
CA ILE A 52 -2.23 -7.35 10.02
C ILE A 52 -0.87 -8.02 10.05
N ALA A 53 -0.53 -8.77 9.01
CA ALA A 53 0.73 -9.48 8.96
C ALA A 53 1.46 -9.23 7.64
N LEU A 54 2.79 -9.17 7.70
CA LEU A 54 3.64 -9.23 6.53
C LEU A 54 4.01 -10.68 6.25
N SER A 55 3.86 -11.09 5.02
CA SER A 55 4.28 -12.42 4.59
C SER A 55 5.51 -12.33 3.69
N THR A 56 6.08 -13.48 3.37
CA THR A 56 7.17 -13.53 2.39
C THR A 56 6.68 -13.05 1.04
N ARG A 57 7.63 -12.56 0.23
CA ARG A 57 7.34 -12.09 -1.12
C ARG A 57 6.75 -13.20 -1.97
N ILE A 58 5.60 -12.91 -2.61
CA ILE A 58 4.93 -13.86 -3.49
C ILE A 58 5.49 -13.77 -4.92
N HIS A 59 5.75 -12.54 -5.38
CA HIS A 59 6.27 -12.30 -6.72
C HIS A 59 7.69 -11.73 -6.64
N PRO A 60 8.61 -12.18 -7.52
CA PRO A 60 9.93 -11.58 -7.56
C PRO A 60 9.84 -10.11 -7.98
N VAL A 61 10.70 -9.29 -7.39
CA VAL A 61 10.83 -7.88 -7.75
C VAL A 61 12.07 -7.74 -8.61
N ASP A 62 11.92 -7.23 -9.84
CA ASP A 62 13.03 -7.01 -10.75
C ASP A 62 13.96 -5.92 -10.17
N ARG A 63 13.37 -4.78 -9.81
CA ARG A 63 14.12 -3.67 -9.23
C ARG A 63 13.20 -2.72 -8.48
N ALA A 64 13.79 -1.87 -7.65
CA ALA A 64 13.12 -0.73 -7.04
C ALA A 64 13.72 0.55 -7.61
N ILE A 65 12.86 1.48 -8.02
CA ILE A 65 13.27 2.79 -8.55
C ILE A 65 13.04 3.81 -7.44
N ALA A 66 14.09 4.54 -7.07
CA ALA A 66 14.02 5.62 -6.08
C ALA A 66 13.84 6.96 -6.78
N LYS A 67 12.85 7.73 -6.35
CA LYS A 67 12.54 9.06 -6.88
C LYS A 67 12.24 10.02 -5.75
N GLN A 68 12.22 11.31 -6.07
CA GLN A 68 11.76 12.32 -5.13
C GLN A 68 10.26 12.13 -4.84
N ARG A 69 9.85 12.45 -3.62
CA ARG A 69 8.44 12.40 -3.23
C ARG A 69 7.64 13.44 -4.02
N LYS A 70 6.41 13.07 -4.40
CA LYS A 70 5.45 14.04 -4.92
C LYS A 70 5.10 15.03 -3.80
N ASN A 71 4.88 16.28 -4.17
CA ASN A 71 4.54 17.37 -3.24
C ASN A 71 5.62 17.67 -2.20
N SER A 72 6.86 17.22 -2.43
CA SER A 72 7.98 17.62 -1.59
C SER A 72 8.42 19.04 -1.89
N LYS A 73 9.12 19.68 -0.93
CA LYS A 73 9.69 21.01 -1.15
C LYS A 73 10.71 20.94 -2.29
N PRO A 74 10.80 21.98 -3.17
CA PRO A 74 11.72 21.95 -4.32
C PRO A 74 13.18 21.69 -3.94
N ARG A 75 13.60 22.11 -2.75
CA ARG A 75 14.98 21.92 -2.25
C ARG A 75 15.23 20.57 -1.60
N ASP A 76 14.19 19.75 -1.43
CA ASP A 76 14.33 18.39 -0.88
C ASP A 76 14.82 17.48 -2.00
N LYS A 77 16.07 17.04 -1.89
CA LYS A 77 16.72 16.17 -2.89
C LYS A 77 16.70 14.70 -2.51
N HIS A 78 16.07 14.33 -1.40
CA HIS A 78 16.02 12.95 -0.97
C HIS A 78 15.14 12.11 -1.90
N LEU A 79 15.64 10.92 -2.26
CA LEU A 79 14.93 9.98 -3.12
C LEU A 79 14.15 8.97 -2.25
N TRP A 80 13.07 9.42 -1.66
CA TRP A 80 12.32 8.63 -0.66
C TRP A 80 11.06 7.99 -1.22
N ARG A 81 10.81 8.13 -2.50
CA ARG A 81 9.70 7.47 -3.18
C ARG A 81 10.23 6.27 -3.94
N PHE A 82 9.88 5.07 -3.47
CA PHE A 82 10.30 3.81 -4.08
C PHE A 82 9.16 3.18 -4.85
N THR A 83 9.42 2.81 -6.10
CA THR A 83 8.47 2.10 -6.96
C THR A 83 9.08 0.77 -7.36
N LEU A 84 8.33 -0.31 -7.16
CA LEU A 84 8.78 -1.64 -7.52
C LEU A 84 8.45 -1.94 -8.99
N VAL A 85 9.40 -2.56 -9.67
CA VAL A 85 9.21 -3.13 -11.01
C VAL A 85 9.17 -4.64 -10.85
N LEU A 86 8.01 -5.21 -11.14
CA LEU A 86 7.77 -6.64 -10.99
C LEU A 86 8.10 -7.41 -12.27
#